data_4e9a9a892bc66ced34eb565e3e5a515b
#
_entry.id   4e9a9a892bc66ced34eb565e3e5a515b
#
_cell.length_a   1.000
_cell.length_b   1.000
_cell.length_c   1.000
_cell.angle_alpha   90.00
_cell.angle_beta   90.00
_cell.angle_gamma   90.00
#
_symmetry.space_group_name_H-M   'P 1'
#
loop_
_entity.id
_entity.type
_entity.pdbx_description
1 polymer ?
#
loop_
_entity_poly.entity_id
_entity_poly.type
_entity_poly.pdbx_seq_one_letter_code
_entity_poly.pdbx_strand_id
1 'polypeptide(L)' 'MNDDLPDISEEEAALHARVKLLRQEHADLDASIDALSQAAVPDQLMIARLKRKKLALKDEIVKIEDVILPDIIA' A
#
# COMPACT_ATOMS: atom_id res chain seq x y z
N MET A 1 -4.42 -8.98 -32.60
CA MET A 1 -5.29 -8.98 -31.67
C MET A 1 -5.22 -10.06 -30.74
N ASN A 2 -5.28 -9.82 -29.52
CA ASN A 2 -5.12 -10.74 -28.56
C ASN A 2 -6.30 -11.13 -27.91
N ASP A 3 -7.11 -11.82 -28.49
CA ASP A 3 -8.33 -12.19 -27.91
C ASP A 3 -8.15 -13.22 -26.87
N ASP A 4 -6.98 -13.77 -26.79
CA ASP A 4 -6.75 -14.81 -25.83
C ASP A 4 -6.40 -14.30 -24.46
N LEU A 5 -6.05 -13.06 -24.34
CA LEU A 5 -5.66 -12.53 -23.07
C LEU A 5 -6.86 -12.06 -22.31
N PRO A 6 -6.83 -12.19 -21.00
CA PRO A 6 -7.92 -11.72 -20.22
C PRO A 6 -8.00 -10.24 -20.37
N ASP A 7 -9.19 -9.73 -20.48
CA ASP A 7 -9.40 -8.35 -20.60
C ASP A 7 -9.33 -7.72 -19.26
N ILE A 8 -8.36 -6.90 -19.04
CA ILE A 8 -8.30 -6.13 -17.83
C ILE A 8 -8.83 -4.78 -18.18
N SER A 9 -9.89 -4.38 -17.57
CA SER A 9 -10.48 -3.09 -17.86
C SER A 9 -9.53 -1.99 -17.43
N GLU A 10 -9.74 -0.80 -17.94
CA GLU A 10 -8.92 0.33 -17.59
C GLU A 10 -9.04 0.61 -16.10
N GLU A 11 -10.22 0.40 -15.55
CA GLU A 11 -10.42 0.61 -14.14
C GLU A 11 -9.61 -0.36 -13.31
N GLU A 12 -9.56 -1.61 -13.72
CA GLU A 12 -8.75 -2.58 -13.00
C GLU A 12 -7.28 -2.27 -13.11
N ALA A 13 -6.84 -1.86 -14.29
CA ALA A 13 -5.44 -1.50 -14.48
C ALA A 13 -5.07 -0.31 -13.59
N ALA A 14 -5.97 0.66 -13.47
CA ALA A 14 -5.73 1.82 -12.63
C ALA A 14 -5.64 1.41 -11.15
N LEU A 15 -6.47 0.47 -10.73
CA LEU A 15 -6.43 0.01 -9.36
C LEU A 15 -5.13 -0.76 -9.06
N HIS A 16 -4.68 -1.57 -10.00
CA HIS A 16 -3.41 -2.27 -9.82
C HIS A 16 -2.25 -1.27 -9.71
N ALA A 17 -2.27 -0.23 -10.54
CA ALA A 17 -1.24 0.79 -10.48
C ALA A 17 -1.30 1.55 -9.16
N ARG A 18 -2.51 1.81 -8.66
CA ARG A 18 -2.69 2.50 -7.40
C ARG A 18 -2.12 1.69 -6.24
N VAL A 19 -2.41 0.40 -6.22
CA VAL A 19 -1.90 -0.48 -5.17
C VAL A 19 -0.38 -0.50 -5.18
N LYS A 20 0.20 -0.52 -6.37
CA LYS A 20 1.66 -0.54 -6.48
C LYS A 20 2.26 0.70 -5.85
N LEU A 21 1.67 1.86 -6.12
CA LEU A 21 2.16 3.10 -5.55
C LEU A 21 1.96 3.14 -4.04
N LEU A 22 0.81 2.67 -3.57
CA LEU A 22 0.53 2.66 -2.15
C LEU A 22 1.48 1.73 -1.40
N ARG A 23 1.80 0.60 -2.00
CA ARG A 23 2.76 -0.32 -1.38
C ARG A 23 4.13 0.29 -1.30
N GLN A 24 4.52 1.07 -2.31
CA GLN A 24 5.80 1.75 -2.28
C GLN A 24 5.80 2.80 -1.17
N GLU A 25 4.73 3.57 -1.04
CA GLU A 25 4.63 4.55 0.03
C GLU A 25 4.65 3.89 1.39
N HIS A 26 3.96 2.76 1.52
CA HIS A 26 3.93 2.02 2.77
C HIS A 26 5.34 1.56 3.16
N ALA A 27 6.10 1.06 2.20
CA ALA A 27 7.48 0.62 2.44
C ALA A 27 8.37 1.81 2.82
N ASP A 28 8.17 2.96 2.18
CA ASP A 28 8.95 4.15 2.48
C ASP A 28 8.65 4.64 3.89
N LEU A 29 7.39 4.59 4.30
CA LEU A 29 7.03 5.00 5.65
C LEU A 29 7.61 4.05 6.69
N ASP A 30 7.60 2.76 6.39
CA ASP A 30 8.17 1.76 7.27
C ASP A 30 9.66 2.04 7.49
N ALA A 31 10.38 2.32 6.41
CA ALA A 31 11.81 2.63 6.49
C ALA A 31 12.04 3.92 7.28
N SER A 32 11.19 4.92 7.08
CA SER A 32 11.33 6.19 7.79
C SER A 32 11.08 6.00 9.29
N ILE A 33 10.06 5.24 9.65
CA ILE A 33 9.76 4.97 11.05
C ILE A 33 10.93 4.24 11.70
N ASP A 34 11.49 3.28 10.98
CA ASP A 34 12.61 2.50 11.49
C ASP A 34 13.82 3.40 11.74
N ALA A 35 14.13 4.26 10.79
CA ALA A 35 15.26 5.17 10.91
C ALA A 35 15.06 6.13 12.09
N LEU A 36 13.85 6.68 12.23
CA LEU A 36 13.57 7.61 13.31
C LEU A 36 13.60 6.92 14.66
N SER A 37 13.19 5.67 14.72
CA SER A 37 13.18 4.92 15.96
C SER A 37 14.58 4.60 16.46
N GLN A 38 15.54 4.58 15.54
CA GLN A 38 16.93 4.28 15.90
C GLN A 38 17.73 5.52 16.26
N ALA A 39 17.15 6.69 16.18
CA ALA A 39 17.86 7.90 16.53
C ALA A 39 18.18 7.92 18.03
N ALA A 40 19.21 8.62 18.41
CA ALA A 40 19.59 8.71 19.81
C ALA A 40 18.46 9.28 20.66
N VAL A 41 17.73 10.25 20.12
CA VAL A 41 16.56 10.78 20.81
C VAL A 41 15.43 10.73 19.79
N PRO A 42 14.65 9.67 19.79
CA PRO A 42 13.60 9.52 18.80
C PRO A 42 12.51 10.55 18.96
N ASP A 43 12.03 11.06 17.85
CA ASP A 43 10.91 11.99 17.84
C ASP A 43 9.63 11.17 17.88
N GLN A 44 9.13 10.95 19.08
CA GLN A 44 7.97 10.08 19.26
C GLN A 44 6.70 10.61 18.62
N LEU A 45 6.58 11.94 18.54
CA LEU A 45 5.40 12.52 17.92
C LEU A 45 5.41 12.27 16.42
N MET A 46 6.56 12.46 15.79
CA MET A 46 6.69 12.21 14.36
C MET A 46 6.48 10.72 14.05
N ILE A 47 7.05 9.85 14.88
CA ILE A 47 6.88 8.41 14.71
C ILE A 47 5.40 8.04 14.79
N ALA A 48 4.69 8.58 15.77
CA ALA A 48 3.27 8.28 15.90
C ALA A 48 2.47 8.76 14.69
N ARG A 49 2.82 9.90 14.15
CA ARG A 49 2.14 10.43 12.97
C ARG A 49 2.40 9.55 11.75
N LEU A 50 3.63 9.11 11.58
CA LEU A 50 3.99 8.26 10.46
C LEU A 50 3.33 6.88 10.58
N LYS A 51 3.23 6.36 11.80
CA LYS A 51 2.56 5.08 12.02
C LYS A 51 1.08 5.17 11.67
N ARG A 52 0.42 6.27 12.01
CA ARG A 52 -0.98 6.45 11.63
C ARG A 52 -1.13 6.52 10.14
N LYS A 53 -0.21 7.21 9.46
CA LYS A 53 -0.25 7.31 8.03
C LYS A 53 -0.04 5.94 7.39
N LYS A 54 0.88 5.15 7.94
CA LYS A 54 1.14 3.81 7.45
C LYS A 54 -0.10 2.93 7.58
N LEU A 55 -0.81 3.02 8.70
CA LEU A 55 -2.03 2.26 8.89
C LEU A 55 -3.11 2.66 7.89
N ALA A 56 -3.23 3.95 7.61
CA ALA A 56 -4.20 4.41 6.63
C ALA A 56 -3.89 3.88 5.24
N LEU A 57 -2.61 3.83 4.87
CA LEU A 57 -2.20 3.27 3.59
C LEU A 57 -2.51 1.79 3.52
N LYS A 58 -2.24 1.06 4.59
CA LYS A 58 -2.50 -0.36 4.62
C LYS A 58 -3.99 -0.63 4.45
N ASP A 59 -4.82 0.17 5.10
CA ASP A 59 -6.25 0.03 5.00
C ASP A 59 -6.72 0.26 3.56
N GLU A 60 -6.16 1.27 2.90
CA GLU A 60 -6.50 1.56 1.53
C GLU A 60 -6.05 0.44 0.60
N ILE A 61 -4.86 -0.10 0.82
CA ILE A 61 -4.36 -1.22 0.03
C ILE A 61 -5.30 -2.41 0.14
N VAL A 62 -5.71 -2.75 1.36
CA VAL A 62 -6.58 -3.89 1.58
C VAL A 62 -7.92 -3.68 0.86
N LYS A 63 -8.46 -2.49 0.93
CA LYS A 63 -9.73 -2.21 0.28
C LYS A 63 -9.65 -2.37 -1.23
N ILE A 64 -8.56 -1.93 -1.82
CA ILE A 64 -8.39 -2.06 -3.27
C ILE A 64 -8.14 -3.51 -3.63
N GLU A 65 -7.34 -4.20 -2.84
CA GLU A 65 -7.06 -5.61 -3.12
C GLU A 65 -8.31 -6.45 -3.04
N ASP A 66 -9.25 -6.11 -2.17
CA ASP A 66 -10.51 -6.82 -2.10
C ASP A 66 -11.29 -6.71 -3.40
N VAL A 67 -11.07 -5.66 -4.16
CA VAL A 67 -11.74 -5.47 -5.42
C VAL A 67 -11.04 -6.20 -6.56
N ILE A 68 -9.73 -6.09 -6.61
CA ILE A 68 -8.99 -6.60 -7.76
C ILE A 68 -8.47 -8.02 -7.55
N LEU A 69 -8.42 -8.50 -6.30
CA LEU A 69 -8.01 -9.86 -6.03
C LEU A 69 -9.16 -10.53 -5.34
N PRO A 70 -10.04 -11.13 -6.08
CA PRO A 70 -11.22 -11.75 -5.51
C PRO A 70 -10.79 -12.78 -4.52
N ASP A 71 -11.54 -12.87 -3.50
CA ASP A 71 -11.25 -13.74 -2.48
C ASP A 71 -11.32 -15.12 -2.91
N ILE A 72 -10.27 -15.83 -2.77
CA ILE A 72 -10.27 -17.09 -3.17
C ILE A 72 -10.21 -17.96 -2.07
N ILE A 73 -10.77 -17.76 -1.07
CA ILE A 73 -10.67 -18.52 0.02
C ILE A 73 -10.83 -19.79 -0.16
N ALA A 74 -10.07 -20.40 0.17
CA ALA A 74 -10.20 -21.76 0.11
C ALA A 74 -11.01 -22.28 1.17
#